data_61ac14cd10c4c9e50831b7ed4d1265a6
#
_entry.id   61ac14cd10c4c9e50831b7ed4d1265a6
#
_cell.length_a   1.000
_cell.length_b   1.000
_cell.length_c   1.000
_cell.angle_alpha   90.00
_cell.angle_beta   90.00
_cell.angle_gamma   90.00
#
_symmetry.space_group_name_H-M   'P 1'
#
loop_
_entity.id
_entity.type
_entity.pdbx_description
1 polymer ?
#
loop_
_entity_poly.entity_id
_entity_poly.type
_entity_poly.pdbx_seq_one_letter_code
_entity_poly.pdbx_strand_id
1 'polypeptide(L)'
;GMVFQQFNLFPHMTALQNCIEAPIEVLGMKKEEAEERALELLELVGLTDKKDQHPSRLSGGQQQRVAIARALAMRPKVMLLDEITSALDPEVVGEVLNVIRSLNKEHNLTMIMVTHQMGFAREISDRVCFFNEGKIFEQGPPEKLFGDPQNDRTKQFLHAVLDAN
;
A
#
# COMPACT_ATOMS: atom_id res chain seq x y z
N GLY A 1 10.27 -2.47 -2.29
CA GLY A 1 9.06 -2.73 -3.08
C GLY A 1 8.30 -1.44 -3.31
N MET A 2 7.50 -1.42 -4.35
CA MET A 2 6.65 -0.26 -4.66
C MET A 2 5.27 -0.75 -5.10
N VAL A 3 4.23 -0.10 -4.58
CA VAL A 3 2.84 -0.29 -4.97
C VAL A 3 2.31 1.05 -5.49
N PHE A 4 1.70 1.04 -6.65
CA PHE A 4 1.25 2.23 -7.36
C PHE A 4 -0.25 2.45 -7.19
N GLN A 5 -0.70 3.66 -7.46
CA GLN A 5 -2.11 4.02 -7.55
C GLN A 5 -2.87 3.16 -8.57
N GLN A 6 -2.29 2.95 -9.76
CA GLN A 6 -2.75 1.96 -10.71
C GLN A 6 -2.06 0.63 -10.38
N PHE A 7 -2.81 -0.43 -10.27
CA PHE A 7 -2.36 -1.74 -9.76
C PHE A 7 -1.18 -2.33 -10.52
N ASN A 8 -1.03 -2.02 -11.81
CA ASN A 8 0.05 -2.43 -12.70
C ASN A 8 0.30 -3.94 -12.69
N LEU A 9 -0.76 -4.73 -12.56
CA LEU A 9 -0.68 -6.18 -12.69
C LEU A 9 -0.46 -6.58 -14.14
N PHE A 10 0.26 -7.67 -14.35
CA PHE A 10 0.39 -8.30 -15.65
C PHE A 10 -0.96 -8.92 -16.07
N PRO A 11 -1.65 -8.39 -17.07
CA PRO A 11 -3.04 -8.78 -17.38
C PRO A 11 -3.17 -10.22 -17.91
N HIS A 12 -2.10 -10.77 -18.47
CA HIS A 12 -2.02 -12.12 -19.00
C HIS A 12 -1.60 -13.17 -17.97
N MET A 13 -1.35 -12.77 -16.74
CA MET A 13 -0.95 -13.62 -15.62
C MET A 13 -2.05 -13.69 -14.57
N THR A 14 -2.20 -14.83 -13.90
CA THR A 14 -3.07 -14.97 -12.74
C THR A 14 -2.54 -14.19 -11.52
N ALA A 15 -3.32 -14.09 -10.44
CA ALA A 15 -2.87 -13.47 -9.19
C ALA A 15 -1.60 -14.15 -8.65
N LEU A 16 -1.57 -15.49 -8.64
CA LEU A 16 -0.40 -16.26 -8.22
C LEU A 16 0.81 -15.98 -9.13
N GLN A 17 0.62 -16.04 -10.45
CA GLN A 17 1.71 -15.78 -11.41
C GLN A 17 2.28 -14.37 -11.27
N ASN A 18 1.44 -13.36 -11.03
CA ASN A 18 1.90 -12.00 -10.74
C ASN A 18 2.82 -11.94 -9.51
N CYS A 19 2.62 -12.80 -8.52
CA CYS A 19 3.42 -12.80 -7.29
C CYS A 19 4.72 -13.60 -7.42
N ILE A 20 4.78 -14.65 -8.26
CA ILE A 20 5.95 -15.53 -8.34
C ILE A 20 6.96 -15.12 -9.41
N GLU A 21 6.54 -14.38 -10.44
CA GLU A 21 7.39 -14.06 -11.59
C GLU A 21 8.71 -13.37 -11.19
N ALA A 22 8.62 -12.24 -10.47
CA ALA A 22 9.81 -11.51 -10.08
C ALA A 22 10.71 -12.26 -9.07
N PRO A 23 10.22 -12.98 -8.06
CA PRO A 23 11.02 -13.86 -7.22
C PRO A 23 11.81 -14.91 -8.01
N ILE A 24 11.22 -15.52 -9.03
CA ILE A 24 11.90 -16.51 -9.86
C ILE A 24 12.94 -15.84 -10.76
N GLU A 25 12.53 -14.84 -11.53
CA GLU A 25 13.36 -14.23 -12.57
C GLU A 25 14.47 -13.32 -12.03
N VAL A 26 14.21 -12.62 -10.92
CA VAL A 26 15.16 -11.62 -10.38
C VAL A 26 15.96 -12.16 -9.20
N LEU A 27 15.32 -12.93 -8.29
CA LEU A 27 16.00 -13.47 -7.11
C LEU A 27 16.56 -14.89 -7.36
N GLY A 28 16.23 -15.52 -8.49
CA GLY A 28 16.64 -16.90 -8.79
C GLY A 28 16.00 -17.93 -7.83
N MET A 29 14.84 -17.58 -7.26
CA MET A 29 14.12 -18.46 -6.34
C MET A 29 13.60 -19.70 -7.08
N LYS A 30 13.62 -20.85 -6.46
CA LYS A 30 13.00 -22.05 -7.04
C LYS A 30 11.50 -21.86 -7.13
N LYS A 31 10.89 -22.42 -8.17
CA LYS A 31 9.47 -22.26 -8.45
C LYS A 31 8.60 -22.68 -7.26
N GLU A 32 8.90 -23.81 -6.65
CA GLU A 32 8.16 -24.36 -5.52
C GLU A 32 8.22 -23.41 -4.31
N GLU A 33 9.40 -22.85 -4.02
CA GLU A 33 9.58 -21.87 -2.93
C GLU A 33 8.85 -20.56 -3.22
N ALA A 34 8.87 -20.08 -4.47
CA ALA A 34 8.16 -18.89 -4.88
C ALA A 34 6.64 -19.07 -4.79
N GLU A 35 6.11 -20.24 -5.18
CA GLU A 35 4.68 -20.57 -5.08
C GLU A 35 4.22 -20.66 -3.62
N GLU A 36 4.96 -21.37 -2.75
CA GLU A 36 4.64 -21.45 -1.32
C GLU A 36 4.57 -20.05 -0.69
N ARG A 37 5.59 -19.23 -0.92
CA ARG A 37 5.62 -17.85 -0.43
C ARG A 37 4.49 -17.00 -0.99
N ALA A 38 4.17 -17.11 -2.28
CA ALA A 38 3.10 -16.35 -2.87
C ALA A 38 1.72 -16.76 -2.32
N LEU A 39 1.51 -18.03 -2.01
CA LEU A 39 0.29 -18.51 -1.37
C LEU A 39 0.13 -17.94 0.04
N GLU A 40 1.19 -17.92 0.86
CA GLU A 40 1.18 -17.26 2.18
C GLU A 40 0.82 -15.77 2.07
N LEU A 41 1.37 -15.07 1.06
CA LEU A 41 1.08 -13.66 0.86
C LEU A 41 -0.33 -13.41 0.33
N LEU A 42 -0.85 -14.29 -0.53
CA LEU A 42 -2.25 -14.22 -0.97
C LEU A 42 -3.22 -14.52 0.18
N GLU A 43 -2.86 -15.39 1.11
CA GLU A 43 -3.61 -15.61 2.35
C GLU A 43 -3.58 -14.36 3.23
N LEU A 44 -2.41 -13.75 3.44
CA LEU A 44 -2.26 -12.51 4.21
C LEU A 44 -3.16 -11.38 3.70
N VAL A 45 -3.32 -11.27 2.37
CA VAL A 45 -4.20 -10.27 1.77
C VAL A 45 -5.63 -10.75 1.52
N GLY A 46 -6.00 -11.95 2.01
CA GLY A 46 -7.35 -12.51 1.94
C GLY A 46 -7.81 -12.90 0.53
N LEU A 47 -6.90 -13.42 -0.30
CA LEU A 47 -7.17 -13.75 -1.72
C LEU A 47 -6.75 -15.17 -2.13
N THR A 48 -6.68 -16.10 -1.19
CA THR A 48 -6.30 -17.51 -1.46
C THR A 48 -7.22 -18.15 -2.51
N ASP A 49 -8.53 -17.88 -2.43
CA ASP A 49 -9.54 -18.37 -3.36
C ASP A 49 -9.48 -17.73 -4.75
N LYS A 50 -8.72 -16.65 -4.91
CA LYS A 50 -8.55 -15.90 -6.16
C LYS A 50 -7.22 -16.14 -6.86
N LYS A 51 -6.37 -17.03 -6.35
CA LYS A 51 -5.00 -17.26 -6.85
C LYS A 51 -4.92 -17.53 -8.34
N ASP A 52 -5.91 -18.22 -8.92
CA ASP A 52 -5.97 -18.61 -10.32
C ASP A 52 -6.75 -17.60 -11.20
N GLN A 53 -7.22 -16.49 -10.63
CA GLN A 53 -7.95 -15.46 -11.37
C GLN A 53 -6.99 -14.47 -12.04
N HIS A 54 -7.34 -14.06 -13.27
CA HIS A 54 -6.66 -12.97 -13.96
C HIS A 54 -7.16 -11.61 -13.45
N PRO A 55 -6.37 -10.53 -13.59
CA PRO A 55 -6.76 -9.19 -13.14
C PRO A 55 -8.14 -8.74 -13.64
N SER A 56 -8.52 -9.08 -14.86
CA SER A 56 -9.82 -8.73 -15.44
C SER A 56 -11.04 -9.33 -14.72
N ARG A 57 -10.84 -10.32 -13.84
CA ARG A 57 -11.88 -10.96 -13.01
C ARG A 57 -11.80 -10.55 -11.54
N LEU A 58 -10.94 -9.62 -11.20
CA LEU A 58 -10.74 -9.12 -9.84
C LEU A 58 -11.31 -7.71 -9.72
N SER A 59 -11.94 -7.39 -8.59
CA SER A 59 -12.31 -6.01 -8.26
C SER A 59 -11.06 -5.14 -8.10
N GLY A 60 -11.21 -3.81 -8.14
CA GLY A 60 -10.10 -2.87 -7.93
C GLY A 60 -9.38 -3.11 -6.61
N GLY A 61 -10.10 -3.29 -5.51
CA GLY A 61 -9.53 -3.60 -4.20
C GLY A 61 -8.81 -4.96 -4.17
N GLN A 62 -9.32 -5.97 -4.87
CA GLN A 62 -8.63 -7.26 -5.03
C GLN A 62 -7.35 -7.11 -5.84
N GLN A 63 -7.38 -6.37 -6.96
CA GLN A 63 -6.19 -6.10 -7.77
C GLN A 63 -5.11 -5.38 -6.96
N GLN A 64 -5.49 -4.39 -6.14
CA GLN A 64 -4.55 -3.67 -5.28
C GLN A 64 -3.94 -4.59 -4.22
N ARG A 65 -4.73 -5.47 -3.62
CA ARG A 65 -4.21 -6.45 -2.66
C ARG A 65 -3.25 -7.45 -3.31
N VAL A 66 -3.50 -7.88 -4.55
CA VAL A 66 -2.52 -8.68 -5.33
C VAL A 66 -1.25 -7.89 -5.59
N ALA A 67 -1.34 -6.59 -5.93
CA ALA A 67 -0.16 -5.73 -6.15
C ALA A 67 0.69 -5.59 -4.86
N ILE A 68 0.04 -5.50 -3.69
CA ILE A 68 0.72 -5.50 -2.39
C ILE A 68 1.43 -6.85 -2.15
N ALA A 69 0.74 -7.98 -2.36
CA ALA A 69 1.32 -9.31 -2.21
C ALA A 69 2.53 -9.51 -3.15
N ARG A 70 2.42 -9.08 -4.42
CA ARG A 70 3.50 -9.11 -5.40
C ARG A 70 4.72 -8.31 -4.92
N ALA A 71 4.51 -7.12 -4.38
CA ALA A 71 5.62 -6.30 -3.87
C ALA A 71 6.30 -6.94 -2.65
N LEU A 72 5.53 -7.57 -1.76
CA LEU A 72 6.04 -8.30 -0.59
C LEU A 72 6.79 -9.57 -0.96
N ALA A 73 6.45 -10.22 -2.08
CA ALA A 73 7.10 -11.44 -2.54
C ALA A 73 8.61 -11.25 -2.76
N MET A 74 9.04 -10.04 -3.10
CA MET A 74 10.44 -9.65 -3.28
C MET A 74 11.23 -9.45 -1.98
N ARG A 75 10.64 -9.71 -0.79
CA ARG A 75 11.25 -9.50 0.53
C ARG A 75 11.86 -8.09 0.70
N PRO A 76 11.10 -7.02 0.44
CA PRO A 76 11.65 -5.67 0.48
C PRO A 76 11.98 -5.26 1.90
N LYS A 77 13.06 -4.47 2.08
CA LYS A 77 13.36 -3.79 3.35
C LYS A 77 12.53 -2.53 3.55
N VAL A 78 12.08 -1.94 2.45
CA VAL A 78 11.25 -0.73 2.43
C VAL A 78 10.15 -0.89 1.39
N MET A 79 8.91 -0.53 1.75
CA MET A 79 7.77 -0.44 0.85
C MET A 79 7.43 1.03 0.56
N LEU A 80 7.31 1.35 -0.72
CA LEU A 80 6.79 2.63 -1.19
C LEU A 80 5.33 2.43 -1.62
N LEU A 81 4.42 3.19 -1.03
CA LEU A 81 2.98 3.10 -1.25
C LEU A 81 2.49 4.44 -1.82
N ASP A 82 2.23 4.47 -3.12
CA ASP A 82 1.86 5.70 -3.82
C ASP A 82 0.37 5.74 -4.11
N GLU A 83 -0.38 6.50 -3.29
CA GLU A 83 -1.83 6.73 -3.39
C GLU A 83 -2.64 5.44 -3.62
N ILE A 84 -2.33 4.39 -2.91
CA ILE A 84 -2.83 3.02 -3.14
C ILE A 84 -4.35 2.83 -3.04
N THR A 85 -5.08 3.85 -2.57
CA THR A 85 -6.55 3.83 -2.44
C THR A 85 -7.26 4.79 -3.38
N SER A 86 -6.54 5.68 -4.09
CA SER A 86 -7.15 6.76 -4.87
C SER A 86 -7.92 6.29 -6.11
N ALA A 87 -7.60 5.09 -6.63
CA ALA A 87 -8.28 4.47 -7.77
C ALA A 87 -9.38 3.48 -7.34
N LEU A 88 -9.74 3.42 -6.06
CA LEU A 88 -10.68 2.46 -5.51
C LEU A 88 -12.03 3.09 -5.17
N ASP A 89 -13.09 2.30 -5.28
CA ASP A 89 -14.39 2.65 -4.73
C ASP A 89 -14.30 2.78 -3.20
N PRO A 90 -14.95 3.79 -2.59
CA PRO A 90 -14.90 4.03 -1.14
C PRO A 90 -15.24 2.79 -0.28
N GLU A 91 -16.14 1.93 -0.76
CA GLU A 91 -16.57 0.72 -0.05
C GLU A 91 -15.43 -0.30 0.17
N VAL A 92 -14.44 -0.35 -0.75
CA VAL A 92 -13.35 -1.32 -0.69
C VAL A 92 -12.03 -0.74 -0.14
N VAL A 93 -11.95 0.57 0.07
CA VAL A 93 -10.77 1.25 0.63
C VAL A 93 -10.38 0.63 1.97
N GLY A 94 -11.35 0.38 2.85
CA GLY A 94 -11.13 -0.20 4.18
C GLY A 94 -10.40 -1.54 4.15
N GLU A 95 -10.70 -2.40 3.18
CA GLU A 95 -10.06 -3.71 3.04
C GLU A 95 -8.56 -3.58 2.74
N VAL A 96 -8.19 -2.66 1.85
CA VAL A 96 -6.78 -2.40 1.49
C VAL A 96 -6.02 -1.79 2.66
N LEU A 97 -6.62 -0.81 3.35
CA LEU A 97 -6.02 -0.17 4.52
C LEU A 97 -5.83 -1.17 5.68
N ASN A 98 -6.72 -2.13 5.86
CA ASN A 98 -6.58 -3.18 6.86
C ASN A 98 -5.35 -4.06 6.60
N VAL A 99 -5.06 -4.39 5.34
CA VAL A 99 -3.82 -5.10 4.98
C VAL A 99 -2.59 -4.29 5.39
N ILE A 100 -2.57 -2.98 5.13
CA ILE A 100 -1.45 -2.12 5.55
C ILE A 100 -1.32 -2.05 7.08
N ARG A 101 -2.44 -2.01 7.83
CA ARG A 101 -2.41 -2.09 9.30
C ARG A 101 -1.75 -3.36 9.82
N SER A 102 -2.13 -4.52 9.26
CA SER A 102 -1.51 -5.80 9.63
C SER A 102 -0.02 -5.81 9.33
N LEU A 103 0.38 -5.34 8.15
CA LEU A 103 1.80 -5.25 7.78
C LEU A 103 2.60 -4.37 8.73
N ASN A 104 2.04 -3.23 9.16
CA ASN A 104 2.69 -2.34 10.11
C ASN A 104 2.89 -2.99 11.49
N LYS A 105 1.85 -3.67 11.99
CA LYS A 105 1.86 -4.25 13.35
C LYS A 105 2.66 -5.55 13.45
N GLU A 106 2.57 -6.42 12.45
CA GLU A 106 3.05 -7.80 12.55
C GLU A 106 4.42 -8.01 11.90
N HIS A 107 4.79 -7.18 10.92
CA HIS A 107 5.97 -7.43 10.11
C HIS A 107 7.10 -6.40 10.26
N ASN A 108 6.93 -5.36 11.09
CA ASN A 108 7.95 -4.30 11.31
C ASN A 108 8.55 -3.75 10.00
N LEU A 109 7.73 -3.66 8.96
CA LEU A 109 8.16 -3.25 7.64
C LEU A 109 8.23 -1.72 7.54
N THR A 110 9.38 -1.20 7.19
CA THR A 110 9.51 0.25 6.92
C THR A 110 8.69 0.61 5.69
N MET A 111 7.75 1.55 5.86
CA MET A 111 6.88 2.01 4.78
C MET A 111 6.97 3.52 4.61
N ILE A 112 6.99 3.95 3.35
CA ILE A 112 6.81 5.37 2.98
C ILE A 112 5.53 5.43 2.16
N MET A 113 4.56 6.20 2.63
CA MET A 113 3.24 6.26 2.01
C MET A 113 2.88 7.70 1.61
N VAL A 114 2.44 7.85 0.37
CA VAL A 114 1.72 9.04 -0.11
C VAL A 114 0.23 8.74 -0.05
N THR A 115 -0.55 9.57 0.65
CA THR A 115 -1.98 9.31 0.84
C THR A 115 -2.78 10.59 1.07
N HIS A 116 -4.04 10.57 0.66
CA HIS A 116 -5.06 11.54 1.02
C HIS A 116 -5.93 11.06 2.21
N GLN A 117 -5.69 9.88 2.74
CA GLN A 117 -6.43 9.32 3.89
C GLN A 117 -5.83 9.83 5.19
N MET A 118 -6.19 11.08 5.58
CA MET A 118 -5.57 11.75 6.73
C MET A 118 -5.83 11.02 8.06
N GLY A 119 -7.01 10.48 8.26
CA GLY A 119 -7.34 9.67 9.44
C GLY A 119 -6.46 8.44 9.55
N PHE A 120 -6.24 7.74 8.43
CA PHE A 120 -5.37 6.58 8.38
C PHE A 120 -3.89 6.95 8.60
N ALA A 121 -3.41 8.02 7.95
CA ALA A 121 -2.06 8.51 8.16
C ALA A 121 -1.80 8.87 9.64
N ARG A 122 -2.77 9.51 10.30
CA ARG A 122 -2.69 9.84 11.73
C ARG A 122 -2.62 8.58 12.61
N GLU A 123 -3.36 7.53 12.24
CA GLU A 123 -3.46 6.28 13.01
C GLU A 123 -2.16 5.47 12.99
N ILE A 124 -1.53 5.33 11.80
CA ILE A 124 -0.47 4.32 11.61
C ILE A 124 0.94 4.88 11.47
N SER A 125 1.11 6.19 11.25
CA SER A 125 2.43 6.75 10.96
C SER A 125 3.21 7.06 12.24
N ASP A 126 4.51 6.78 12.23
CA ASP A 126 5.45 7.30 13.24
C ASP A 126 5.83 8.75 12.95
N ARG A 127 5.80 9.13 11.67
CA ARG A 127 6.13 10.48 11.19
C ARG A 127 5.28 10.84 9.98
N VAL A 128 4.79 12.05 9.96
CA VAL A 128 4.10 12.65 8.82
C VAL A 128 4.91 13.81 8.26
N CYS A 129 4.96 13.91 6.94
CA CYS A 129 5.61 14.99 6.22
C CYS A 129 4.58 15.71 5.34
N PHE A 130 4.43 17.02 5.53
CA PHE A 130 3.66 17.85 4.60
C PHE A 130 4.57 18.29 3.45
N PHE A 131 4.22 17.83 2.25
CA PHE A 131 5.00 18.06 1.05
C PHE A 131 4.27 19.07 0.14
N ASN A 132 4.95 20.14 -0.24
CA ASN A 132 4.42 21.16 -1.13
C ASN A 132 5.54 21.75 -2.00
N GLU A 133 5.26 22.04 -3.26
CA GLU A 133 6.22 22.65 -4.22
C GLU A 133 7.59 21.96 -4.25
N GLY A 134 7.60 20.62 -4.22
CA GLY A 134 8.83 19.83 -4.27
C GLY A 134 9.67 19.84 -2.99
N LYS A 135 9.13 20.33 -1.86
CA LYS A 135 9.82 20.42 -0.57
C LYS A 135 8.97 19.92 0.58
N ILE A 136 9.62 19.41 1.62
CA ILE A 136 9.00 19.15 2.91
C ILE A 136 8.88 20.48 3.64
N PHE A 137 7.66 21.01 3.78
CA PHE A 137 7.37 22.26 4.47
C PHE A 137 7.32 22.06 5.99
N GLU A 138 6.77 20.92 6.42
CA GLU A 138 6.66 20.58 7.83
C GLU A 138 6.68 19.07 8.01
N GLN A 139 7.24 18.59 9.11
CA GLN A 139 7.26 17.17 9.46
C GLN A 139 7.27 16.98 10.96
N GLY A 140 6.72 15.87 11.41
CA GLY A 140 6.71 15.53 12.84
C GLY A 140 5.85 14.32 13.15
N PRO A 141 5.69 13.99 14.44
CA PRO A 141 4.73 13.00 14.89
C PRO A 141 3.30 13.40 14.46
N PRO A 142 2.42 12.43 14.16
CA PRO A 142 1.04 12.69 13.71
C PRO A 142 0.27 13.65 14.62
N GLU A 143 0.36 13.44 15.93
CA GLU A 143 -0.37 14.26 16.92
C GLU A 143 0.00 15.75 16.80
N LYS A 144 1.29 16.03 16.58
CA LYS A 144 1.79 17.40 16.46
C LYS A 144 1.38 18.00 15.11
N LEU A 145 1.59 17.28 14.00
CA LEU A 145 1.35 17.83 12.67
C LEU A 145 -0.14 18.02 12.40
N PHE A 146 -1.00 17.11 12.84
CA PHE A 146 -2.44 17.21 12.67
C PHE A 146 -3.12 18.06 13.76
N GLY A 147 -2.56 18.17 14.96
CA GLY A 147 -3.17 18.88 16.08
C GLY A 147 -2.70 20.33 16.27
N ASP A 148 -1.43 20.60 16.01
CA ASP A 148 -0.82 21.93 16.19
C ASP A 148 0.25 22.19 15.11
N PRO A 149 -0.13 22.23 13.82
CA PRO A 149 0.80 22.56 12.75
C PRO A 149 1.34 24.00 12.92
N GLN A 150 2.63 24.18 12.68
CA GLN A 150 3.29 25.48 12.88
C GLN A 150 3.32 26.31 11.60
N ASN A 151 3.38 25.65 10.44
CA ASN A 151 3.43 26.32 9.15
C ASN A 151 2.01 26.70 8.67
N ASP A 152 1.82 27.96 8.27
CA ASP A 152 0.51 28.46 7.82
C ASP A 152 -0.02 27.72 6.58
N ARG A 153 0.88 27.28 5.68
CA ARG A 153 0.47 26.51 4.51
C ARG A 153 -0.02 25.10 4.92
N THR A 154 0.62 24.48 5.92
CA THR A 154 0.16 23.21 6.50
C THR A 154 -1.23 23.38 7.13
N LYS A 155 -1.45 24.45 7.89
CA LYS A 155 -2.77 24.77 8.49
C LYS A 155 -3.86 24.89 7.44
N GLN A 156 -3.61 25.69 6.39
CA GLN A 156 -4.56 25.89 5.29
C GLN A 156 -4.92 24.56 4.60
N PHE A 157 -3.90 23.73 4.33
CA PHE A 157 -4.13 22.44 3.70
C PHE A 157 -4.96 21.50 4.58
N LEU A 158 -4.59 21.37 5.86
CA LEU A 158 -5.30 20.50 6.81
C LEU A 158 -6.75 20.95 7.02
N HIS A 159 -7.00 22.26 7.15
CA HIS A 159 -8.38 22.79 7.19
C HIS A 159 -9.18 22.38 5.95
N ALA A 160 -8.61 22.59 4.76
CA ALA A 160 -9.31 22.27 3.52
C ALA A 160 -9.64 20.77 3.38
N VAL A 161 -8.78 19.88 3.88
CA VAL A 161 -8.96 18.43 3.76
C VAL A 161 -9.80 17.84 4.89
N LEU A 162 -9.67 18.36 6.13
CA LEU A 162 -10.42 17.85 7.29
C LEU A 162 -11.85 18.39 7.34
N ASP A 163 -12.09 19.60 6.84
CA ASP A 163 -13.44 20.20 6.76
C ASP A 163 -14.25 19.67 5.57
N ALA A 164 -13.61 19.00 4.61
CA ALA A 164 -14.26 18.40 3.43
C ALA A 164 -14.74 16.95 3.66
N ASN A 165 -14.45 16.35 4.80
CA ASN A 165 -14.85 15.01 5.23
C ASN A 165 -15.72 15.08 6.49
#